data_7ec797ffae40b7765e9fcc129ac07d14
#
_entry.id   7ec797ffae40b7765e9fcc129ac07d14
#
_cell.length_a   1.000
_cell.length_b   1.000
_cell.length_c   1.000
_cell.angle_alpha   90.00
_cell.angle_beta   90.00
_cell.angle_gamma   90.00
#
_symmetry.space_group_name_H-M   'P 1'
#
loop_
_entity.id
_entity.type
_entity.pdbx_description
1 polymer ?
#
loop_
_entity_poly.entity_id
_entity_poly.type
_entity_poly.pdbx_seq_one_letter_code
_entity_poly.pdbx_strand_id
1 'polypeptide(L)'
;IPGLPIVPAAVAVVLLFMALNLFGVTKVGNAQIVLGGILLTAFVIYVIAGFVHPAGFRWETFIAGETIFVHHSVWANLSRMLATIALVYNAYVGFEVIADDAEEVSNPDRNIPRGILLSLTMTTIIYVTVSLVTLGTVPWQQLAGSETALTDAVQHFIPGWGVPMMAVAGMIATLTSVNSAMLSATREAFTLGRDGVWPTVFSKLSR
;
A
#
# COMPACT_ATOMS: atom_id res chain seq x y z
N ILE A 1 4.52 19.94 2.58
CA ILE A 1 5.44 21.09 2.68
C ILE A 1 4.74 22.24 1.96
N PRO A 2 4.28 23.29 2.67
CA PRO A 2 3.65 24.44 2.04
C PRO A 2 4.64 25.09 1.06
N GLY A 3 4.25 25.15 -0.23
CA GLY A 3 5.06 25.83 -1.26
C GLY A 3 5.81 24.92 -2.24
N LEU A 4 5.82 23.58 -2.07
CA LEU A 4 6.36 22.69 -3.10
C LEU A 4 5.35 22.60 -4.26
N PRO A 5 5.76 22.86 -5.49
CA PRO A 5 4.91 22.66 -6.65
C PRO A 5 4.70 21.15 -6.84
N ILE A 6 3.53 20.65 -6.46
CA ILE A 6 3.21 19.20 -6.40
C ILE A 6 3.42 18.53 -7.75
N VAL A 7 2.95 19.15 -8.83
CA VAL A 7 3.03 18.58 -10.18
C VAL A 7 4.49 18.42 -10.66
N PRO A 8 5.35 19.46 -10.62
CA PRO A 8 6.76 19.28 -10.96
C PRO A 8 7.50 18.29 -10.07
N ALA A 9 7.19 18.24 -8.78
CA ALA A 9 7.78 17.26 -7.88
C ALA A 9 7.38 15.80 -8.25
N ALA A 10 6.11 15.58 -8.55
CA ALA A 10 5.62 14.28 -9.01
C ALA A 10 6.29 13.86 -10.34
N VAL A 11 6.38 14.76 -11.31
CA VAL A 11 7.07 14.51 -12.59
C VAL A 11 8.54 14.19 -12.36
N ALA A 12 9.23 14.92 -11.49
CA ALA A 12 10.63 14.66 -11.17
C ALA A 12 10.83 13.27 -10.55
N VAL A 13 9.94 12.81 -9.66
CA VAL A 13 9.96 11.46 -9.08
C VAL A 13 9.78 10.40 -10.16
N VAL A 14 8.80 10.55 -11.05
CA VAL A 14 8.56 9.60 -12.14
C VAL A 14 9.79 9.52 -13.07
N LEU A 15 10.36 10.66 -13.47
CA LEU A 15 11.56 10.68 -14.31
C LEU A 15 12.78 10.06 -13.61
N LEU A 16 12.93 10.27 -12.31
CA LEU A 16 13.98 9.64 -11.52
C LEU A 16 13.85 8.11 -11.52
N PHE A 17 12.64 7.58 -11.28
CA PHE A 17 12.42 6.13 -11.31
C PHE A 17 12.57 5.57 -12.73
N MET A 18 12.12 6.28 -13.74
CA MET A 18 12.36 5.90 -15.12
C MET A 18 13.87 5.78 -15.41
N ALA A 19 14.66 6.76 -14.99
CA ALA A 19 16.12 6.70 -15.12
C ALA A 19 16.72 5.54 -14.31
N LEU A 20 16.28 5.31 -13.07
CA LEU A 20 16.75 4.20 -12.25
C LEU A 20 16.46 2.84 -12.89
N ASN A 21 15.29 2.66 -13.51
CA ASN A 21 14.94 1.42 -14.21
C ASN A 21 15.83 1.15 -15.43
N LEU A 22 16.41 2.18 -16.05
CA LEU A 22 17.40 2.01 -17.13
C LEU A 22 18.74 1.41 -16.64
N PHE A 23 19.06 1.51 -15.34
CA PHE A 23 20.28 0.94 -14.75
C PHE A 23 20.18 -0.56 -14.40
N GLY A 24 19.05 -1.18 -14.65
CA GLY A 24 18.85 -2.63 -14.55
C GLY A 24 17.91 -3.06 -13.42
N VAL A 25 17.02 -3.96 -13.76
CA VAL A 25 15.91 -4.47 -12.94
C VAL A 25 16.40 -5.08 -11.61
N THR A 26 17.56 -5.78 -11.61
CA THR A 26 18.08 -6.43 -10.41
C THR A 26 18.44 -5.46 -9.28
N LYS A 27 19.05 -4.31 -9.61
CA LYS A 27 19.42 -3.29 -8.61
C LYS A 27 18.18 -2.62 -8.03
N VAL A 28 17.21 -2.35 -8.88
CA VAL A 28 15.94 -1.74 -8.51
C VAL A 28 15.12 -2.69 -7.64
N GLY A 29 15.08 -3.99 -7.98
CA GLY A 29 14.44 -5.02 -7.17
C GLY A 29 15.02 -5.13 -5.77
N ASN A 30 16.35 -5.14 -5.63
CA ASN A 30 17.01 -5.18 -4.32
C ASN A 30 16.69 -3.92 -3.48
N ALA A 31 16.68 -2.75 -4.09
CA ALA A 31 16.28 -1.51 -3.41
C ALA A 31 14.82 -1.59 -2.93
N GLN A 32 13.93 -2.16 -3.74
CA GLN A 32 12.52 -2.34 -3.40
C GLN A 32 12.31 -3.30 -2.24
N ILE A 33 13.08 -4.39 -2.14
CA ILE A 33 13.06 -5.30 -1.00
C ILE A 33 13.46 -4.56 0.29
N VAL A 34 14.53 -3.75 0.24
CA VAL A 34 14.98 -2.99 1.41
C VAL A 34 13.93 -1.96 1.83
N LEU A 35 13.39 -1.19 0.88
CA LEU A 35 12.36 -0.18 1.16
C LEU A 35 11.08 -0.83 1.69
N GLY A 36 10.66 -1.96 1.12
CA GLY A 36 9.53 -2.76 1.61
C GLY A 36 9.76 -3.28 3.02
N GLY A 37 10.97 -3.74 3.33
CA GLY A 37 11.35 -4.16 4.68
C GLY A 37 11.28 -3.02 5.70
N ILE A 38 11.73 -1.82 5.34
CA ILE A 38 11.62 -0.63 6.19
C ILE A 38 10.14 -0.27 6.43
N LEU A 39 9.32 -0.30 5.37
CA LEU A 39 7.90 -0.02 5.45
C LEU A 39 7.18 -1.02 6.37
N LEU A 40 7.42 -2.31 6.19
CA LEU A 40 6.85 -3.37 7.03
C LEU A 40 7.28 -3.20 8.49
N THR A 41 8.54 -2.85 8.73
CA THR A 41 9.06 -2.59 10.08
C THR A 41 8.33 -1.42 10.73
N ALA A 42 8.08 -0.34 9.98
CA ALA A 42 7.33 0.81 10.49
C ALA A 42 5.89 0.42 10.89
N PHE A 43 5.20 -0.40 10.09
CA PHE A 43 3.86 -0.92 10.44
C PHE A 43 3.90 -1.86 11.65
N VAL A 44 4.90 -2.73 11.76
CA VAL A 44 5.06 -3.60 12.94
C VAL A 44 5.27 -2.78 14.20
N ILE A 45 6.13 -1.75 14.15
CA ILE A 45 6.34 -0.81 15.27
C ILE A 45 5.02 -0.10 15.61
N TYR A 46 4.30 0.40 14.60
CA TYR A 46 2.99 1.06 14.78
C TYR A 46 2.01 0.14 15.52
N VAL A 47 1.86 -1.11 15.07
CA VAL A 47 0.91 -2.08 15.64
C VAL A 47 1.32 -2.46 17.05
N ILE A 48 2.60 -2.81 17.28
CA ILE A 48 3.08 -3.21 18.62
C ILE A 48 2.93 -2.05 19.60
N ALA A 49 3.43 -0.86 19.23
CA ALA A 49 3.36 0.31 20.11
C ALA A 49 1.89 0.68 20.40
N GLY A 50 1.01 0.62 19.38
CA GLY A 50 -0.40 0.93 19.53
C GLY A 50 -1.15 -0.03 20.46
N PHE A 51 -0.80 -1.30 20.50
CA PHE A 51 -1.41 -2.25 21.44
C PHE A 51 -0.79 -2.22 22.84
N VAL A 52 0.51 -1.92 22.94
CA VAL A 52 1.24 -1.96 24.22
C VAL A 52 1.11 -0.65 25.01
N HIS A 53 1.04 0.48 24.33
CA HIS A 53 1.02 1.78 24.98
C HIS A 53 -0.37 2.09 25.58
N PRO A 54 -0.45 2.60 26.84
CA PRO A 54 -1.75 2.90 27.48
C PRO A 54 -2.64 3.92 26.74
N ALA A 55 -2.02 4.83 26.00
CA ALA A 55 -2.75 5.80 25.15
C ALA A 55 -2.99 5.31 23.71
N GLY A 56 -2.65 4.05 23.42
CA GLY A 56 -2.90 3.41 22.14
C GLY A 56 -4.31 2.81 22.07
N PHE A 57 -4.41 1.55 21.68
CA PHE A 57 -5.67 0.85 21.51
C PHE A 57 -6.47 0.79 22.82
N ARG A 58 -7.70 1.31 22.81
CA ARG A 58 -8.67 1.20 23.90
C ARG A 58 -9.96 0.64 23.36
N TRP A 59 -10.42 -0.43 24.00
CA TRP A 59 -11.66 -1.09 23.61
C TRP A 59 -12.87 -0.16 23.69
N GLU A 60 -12.91 0.73 24.70
CA GLU A 60 -13.94 1.75 24.86
C GLU A 60 -14.04 2.70 23.67
N THR A 61 -12.89 3.17 23.15
CA THR A 61 -12.82 4.06 21.97
C THR A 61 -13.30 3.32 20.72
N PHE A 62 -12.92 2.04 20.58
CA PHE A 62 -13.31 1.22 19.44
C PHE A 62 -14.81 0.95 19.41
N ILE A 63 -15.45 0.69 20.57
CA ILE A 63 -16.90 0.41 20.66
C ILE A 63 -17.73 1.69 20.75
N ALA A 64 -17.19 2.80 21.27
CA ALA A 64 -17.93 4.06 21.43
C ALA A 64 -18.34 4.72 20.09
N GLY A 65 -17.84 4.20 18.97
CA GLY A 65 -18.44 4.45 17.66
C GLY A 65 -19.85 3.86 17.65
N GLU A 66 -20.87 4.71 17.44
CA GLU A 66 -22.25 4.29 17.26
C GLU A 66 -22.35 3.05 16.40
N THR A 67 -23.30 2.19 16.73
CA THR A 67 -23.50 0.89 16.11
C THR A 67 -23.26 0.90 14.60
N ILE A 68 -22.43 -0.02 14.14
CA ILE A 68 -22.10 -0.28 12.71
C ILE A 68 -23.39 -0.31 11.85
N PHE A 69 -24.52 -0.64 12.46
CA PHE A 69 -25.85 -0.69 11.86
C PHE A 69 -26.69 0.55 12.27
N VAL A 70 -26.38 1.70 11.68
CA VAL A 70 -27.05 2.98 11.95
C VAL A 70 -28.49 3.02 11.42
N HIS A 71 -28.85 2.13 10.48
CA HIS A 71 -30.17 2.08 9.89
C HIS A 71 -30.92 0.80 10.22
N HIS A 72 -32.21 0.94 10.55
CA HIS A 72 -33.13 -0.18 10.75
C HIS A 72 -33.38 -1.00 9.47
N SER A 73 -32.92 -0.52 8.30
CA SER A 73 -33.05 -1.20 7.02
C SER A 73 -31.83 -2.08 6.71
N VAL A 74 -32.06 -3.38 6.56
CA VAL A 74 -31.04 -4.37 6.15
C VAL A 74 -30.42 -3.99 4.80
N TRP A 75 -31.23 -3.50 3.86
CA TRP A 75 -30.77 -3.10 2.53
C TRP A 75 -29.83 -1.90 2.56
N ALA A 76 -30.11 -0.90 3.39
CA ALA A 76 -29.25 0.27 3.56
C ALA A 76 -27.90 -0.11 4.17
N ASN A 77 -27.88 -1.01 5.13
CA ASN A 77 -26.65 -1.52 5.74
C ASN A 77 -25.84 -2.37 4.75
N LEU A 78 -26.50 -3.24 3.99
CA LEU A 78 -25.85 -4.08 2.98
C LEU A 78 -25.23 -3.23 1.86
N SER A 79 -25.93 -2.22 1.34
CA SER A 79 -25.39 -1.34 0.30
C SER A 79 -24.15 -0.56 0.76
N ARG A 80 -24.12 -0.11 2.02
CA ARG A 80 -22.94 0.54 2.62
C ARG A 80 -21.78 -0.43 2.78
N MET A 81 -22.05 -1.64 3.26
CA MET A 81 -21.02 -2.69 3.36
C MET A 81 -20.42 -3.00 1.99
N LEU A 82 -21.24 -3.17 0.96
CA LEU A 82 -20.77 -3.42 -0.40
C LEU A 82 -19.95 -2.25 -0.96
N ALA A 83 -20.38 -1.01 -0.71
CA ALA A 83 -19.61 0.18 -1.11
C ALA A 83 -18.26 0.23 -0.38
N THR A 84 -18.22 -0.10 0.92
CA THR A 84 -16.97 -0.17 1.69
C THR A 84 -16.06 -1.28 1.16
N ILE A 85 -16.60 -2.47 0.85
CA ILE A 85 -15.84 -3.59 0.26
C ILE A 85 -15.23 -3.15 -1.08
N ALA A 86 -15.97 -2.44 -1.93
CA ALA A 86 -15.46 -1.94 -3.20
C ALA A 86 -14.31 -0.93 -3.02
N LEU A 87 -14.39 -0.06 -2.02
CA LEU A 87 -13.29 0.86 -1.67
C LEU A 87 -12.07 0.10 -1.13
N VAL A 88 -12.28 -0.85 -0.23
CA VAL A 88 -11.21 -1.66 0.37
C VAL A 88 -10.54 -2.52 -0.69
N TYR A 89 -11.27 -3.04 -1.68
CA TYR A 89 -10.69 -3.81 -2.79
C TYR A 89 -9.58 -3.04 -3.50
N ASN A 90 -9.76 -1.73 -3.71
CA ASN A 90 -8.73 -0.89 -4.33
C ASN A 90 -7.40 -0.86 -3.54
N ALA A 91 -7.44 -1.09 -2.22
CA ALA A 91 -6.23 -1.16 -1.40
C ALA A 91 -5.45 -2.48 -1.57
N TYR A 92 -6.05 -3.49 -2.19
CA TYR A 92 -5.40 -4.76 -2.50
C TYR A 92 -4.84 -4.84 -3.93
N VAL A 93 -5.08 -3.84 -4.76
CA VAL A 93 -4.53 -3.77 -6.14
C VAL A 93 -2.99 -3.86 -6.08
N GLY A 94 -2.41 -4.67 -6.96
CA GLY A 94 -0.97 -4.90 -7.07
C GLY A 94 -0.55 -6.36 -6.83
N PHE A 95 -1.41 -7.23 -6.33
CA PHE A 95 -1.09 -8.67 -6.20
C PHE A 95 -0.96 -9.36 -7.58
N GLU A 96 -1.64 -8.83 -8.59
CA GLU A 96 -1.58 -9.27 -9.98
C GLU A 96 -0.20 -9.09 -10.61
N VAL A 97 0.59 -8.10 -10.19
CA VAL A 97 1.96 -7.86 -10.66
C VAL A 97 2.87 -9.08 -10.48
N ILE A 98 2.59 -9.93 -9.49
CA ILE A 98 3.31 -11.19 -9.30
C ILE A 98 3.12 -12.13 -10.49
N ALA A 99 1.97 -12.08 -11.16
CA ALA A 99 1.70 -12.89 -12.34
C ALA A 99 2.38 -12.33 -13.59
N ASP A 100 2.53 -11.01 -13.70
CA ASP A 100 3.24 -10.35 -14.81
C ASP A 100 4.72 -10.75 -14.84
N ASP A 101 5.29 -11.10 -13.69
CA ASP A 101 6.67 -11.52 -13.52
C ASP A 101 6.90 -13.03 -13.76
N ALA A 102 5.91 -13.77 -14.27
CA ALA A 102 5.94 -15.22 -14.39
C ALA A 102 7.15 -15.76 -15.16
N GLU A 103 7.62 -15.04 -16.17
CA GLU A 103 8.79 -15.45 -16.97
C GLU A 103 10.12 -15.39 -16.19
N GLU A 104 10.17 -14.63 -15.10
CA GLU A 104 11.38 -14.47 -14.26
C GLU A 104 11.35 -15.35 -13.00
N VAL A 105 10.20 -15.96 -12.70
CA VAL A 105 10.02 -16.76 -11.50
C VAL A 105 10.39 -18.23 -11.73
N SER A 106 11.27 -18.77 -10.89
CA SER A 106 11.58 -20.20 -10.89
C SER A 106 10.36 -21.01 -10.47
N ASN A 107 9.99 -22.05 -11.22
CA ASN A 107 8.81 -22.90 -10.99
C ASN A 107 7.51 -22.09 -10.85
N PRO A 108 7.11 -21.30 -11.87
CA PRO A 108 6.02 -20.33 -11.80
C PRO A 108 4.69 -20.98 -11.36
N ASP A 109 4.34 -22.16 -11.86
CA ASP A 109 3.10 -22.89 -11.54
C ASP A 109 2.90 -23.11 -10.04
N ARG A 110 3.98 -23.15 -9.28
CA ARG A 110 3.96 -23.38 -7.84
C ARG A 110 4.21 -22.14 -7.02
N ASN A 111 5.14 -21.30 -7.46
CA ASN A 111 5.61 -20.15 -6.68
C ASN A 111 4.70 -18.95 -6.85
N ILE A 112 4.11 -18.72 -8.02
CA ILE A 112 3.17 -17.61 -8.24
C ILE A 112 1.91 -17.73 -7.36
N PRO A 113 1.15 -18.84 -7.37
CA PRO A 113 -0.02 -18.96 -6.51
C PRO A 113 0.30 -18.82 -5.02
N ARG A 114 1.45 -19.35 -4.58
CA ARG A 114 1.90 -19.22 -3.20
C ARG A 114 2.28 -17.79 -2.84
N GLY A 115 2.97 -17.11 -3.74
CA GLY A 115 3.34 -15.70 -3.58
C GLY A 115 2.10 -14.82 -3.43
N ILE A 116 1.11 -15.00 -4.30
CA ILE A 116 -0.16 -14.29 -4.25
C ILE A 116 -0.90 -14.55 -2.93
N LEU A 117 -1.10 -15.81 -2.56
CA LEU A 117 -1.82 -16.17 -1.34
C LEU A 117 -1.10 -15.65 -0.09
N LEU A 118 0.23 -15.77 -0.04
CA LEU A 118 1.02 -15.27 1.09
C LEU A 118 0.97 -13.75 1.19
N SER A 119 1.13 -13.03 0.07
CA SER A 119 1.08 -11.57 0.05
C SER A 119 -0.30 -11.06 0.47
N LEU A 120 -1.38 -11.62 -0.06
CA LEU A 120 -2.75 -11.25 0.33
C LEU A 120 -3.02 -11.51 1.81
N THR A 121 -2.58 -12.66 2.33
CA THR A 121 -2.75 -13.01 3.75
C THR A 121 -1.99 -12.04 4.65
N MET A 122 -0.71 -11.78 4.36
CA MET A 122 0.10 -10.84 5.12
C MET A 122 -0.47 -9.41 5.08
N THR A 123 -0.85 -8.95 3.89
CA THR A 123 -1.46 -7.63 3.70
C THR A 123 -2.76 -7.51 4.50
N THR A 124 -3.61 -8.53 4.47
CA THR A 124 -4.87 -8.56 5.25
C THR A 124 -4.60 -8.45 6.75
N ILE A 125 -3.63 -9.21 7.27
CA ILE A 125 -3.26 -9.14 8.70
C ILE A 125 -2.79 -7.74 9.06
N ILE A 126 -1.93 -7.13 8.25
CA ILE A 126 -1.42 -5.78 8.48
C ILE A 126 -2.57 -4.77 8.43
N TYR A 127 -3.43 -4.80 7.42
CA TYR A 127 -4.52 -3.85 7.28
C TYR A 127 -5.51 -3.95 8.44
N VAL A 128 -5.89 -5.17 8.83
CA VAL A 128 -6.80 -5.38 9.97
C VAL A 128 -6.17 -4.86 11.26
N THR A 129 -4.93 -5.21 11.55
CA THR A 129 -4.28 -4.82 12.81
C THR A 129 -3.99 -3.32 12.87
N VAL A 130 -3.56 -2.69 11.77
CA VAL A 130 -3.38 -1.24 11.69
C VAL A 130 -4.71 -0.52 11.85
N SER A 131 -5.77 -0.98 11.20
CA SER A 131 -7.11 -0.40 11.33
C SER A 131 -7.64 -0.52 12.75
N LEU A 132 -7.47 -1.68 13.40
CA LEU A 132 -7.86 -1.87 14.80
C LEU A 132 -7.15 -0.88 15.72
N VAL A 133 -5.82 -0.75 15.61
CA VAL A 133 -5.05 0.20 16.43
C VAL A 133 -5.52 1.62 16.18
N THR A 134 -5.69 2.01 14.92
CA THR A 134 -6.11 3.38 14.56
C THR A 134 -7.48 3.72 15.14
N LEU A 135 -8.48 2.86 14.93
CA LEU A 135 -9.85 3.05 15.41
C LEU A 135 -9.99 2.90 16.94
N GLY A 136 -9.12 2.11 17.56
CA GLY A 136 -9.08 1.98 19.01
C GLY A 136 -8.34 3.13 19.70
N THR A 137 -7.52 3.89 18.97
CA THR A 137 -6.77 5.04 19.51
C THR A 137 -7.56 6.35 19.36
N VAL A 138 -8.13 6.59 18.18
CA VAL A 138 -8.83 7.84 17.85
C VAL A 138 -10.26 7.54 17.43
N PRO A 139 -11.27 8.27 17.96
CA PRO A 139 -12.65 8.10 17.53
C PRO A 139 -12.83 8.27 16.03
N TRP A 140 -13.60 7.41 15.40
CA TRP A 140 -13.79 7.38 13.95
C TRP A 140 -14.32 8.70 13.36
N GLN A 141 -15.09 9.46 14.14
CA GLN A 141 -15.61 10.77 13.74
C GLN A 141 -14.50 11.78 13.45
N GLN A 142 -13.40 11.70 14.21
CA GLN A 142 -12.23 12.56 13.99
C GLN A 142 -11.41 12.05 12.78
N LEU A 143 -11.32 10.73 12.61
CA LEU A 143 -10.60 10.12 11.50
C LEU A 143 -11.29 10.33 10.15
N ALA A 144 -12.62 10.38 10.12
CA ALA A 144 -13.41 10.54 8.90
C ALA A 144 -13.13 11.85 8.13
N GLY A 145 -12.66 12.89 8.83
CA GLY A 145 -12.25 14.16 8.23
C GLY A 145 -10.75 14.33 8.05
N SER A 146 -9.95 13.34 8.44
CA SER A 146 -8.49 13.43 8.42
C SER A 146 -7.91 12.89 7.10
N GLU A 147 -7.02 13.67 6.48
CA GLU A 147 -6.20 13.21 5.35
C GLU A 147 -5.01 12.35 5.80
N THR A 148 -4.72 12.33 7.12
CA THR A 148 -3.53 11.71 7.71
C THR A 148 -3.85 10.83 8.92
N ALA A 149 -4.91 10.02 8.83
CA ALA A 149 -5.47 9.24 9.92
C ALA A 149 -4.44 8.40 10.72
N LEU A 150 -3.48 7.75 10.04
CA LEU A 150 -2.43 6.98 10.70
C LEU A 150 -1.45 7.89 11.47
N THR A 151 -1.16 9.06 10.93
CA THR A 151 -0.29 10.05 11.57
C THR A 151 -0.97 10.66 12.81
N ASP A 152 -2.28 10.89 12.72
CA ASP A 152 -3.06 11.39 13.86
C ASP A 152 -3.13 10.36 14.99
N ALA A 153 -3.27 9.08 14.66
CA ALA A 153 -3.28 8.03 15.66
C ALA A 153 -1.91 7.82 16.32
N VAL A 154 -0.83 7.76 15.52
CA VAL A 154 0.52 7.43 16.03
C VAL A 154 1.05 8.44 17.03
N GLN A 155 0.69 9.71 16.92
CA GLN A 155 1.15 10.74 17.87
C GLN A 155 0.66 10.51 19.31
N HIS A 156 -0.42 9.74 19.51
CA HIS A 156 -0.95 9.42 20.83
C HIS A 156 -0.08 8.40 21.59
N PHE A 157 0.56 7.47 20.88
CA PHE A 157 1.33 6.39 21.49
C PHE A 157 2.82 6.40 21.13
N ILE A 158 3.26 7.16 20.10
CA ILE A 158 4.68 7.44 19.80
C ILE A 158 4.85 8.95 19.66
N PRO A 159 4.82 9.73 20.74
CA PRO A 159 4.98 11.18 20.67
C PRO A 159 6.37 11.56 20.16
N GLY A 160 6.44 12.55 19.28
CA GLY A 160 7.68 13.08 18.71
C GLY A 160 8.23 12.29 17.53
N TRP A 161 8.35 10.97 17.63
CA TRP A 161 8.93 10.11 16.59
C TRP A 161 7.89 9.49 15.64
N GLY A 162 6.69 9.29 16.11
CA GLY A 162 5.65 8.59 15.36
C GLY A 162 5.27 9.31 14.07
N VAL A 163 5.09 10.61 14.13
CA VAL A 163 4.70 11.44 12.96
C VAL A 163 5.76 11.39 11.85
N PRO A 164 7.06 11.71 12.12
CA PRO A 164 8.10 11.54 11.10
C PRO A 164 8.22 10.12 10.57
N MET A 165 8.11 9.11 11.43
CA MET A 165 8.18 7.71 11.03
C MET A 165 7.08 7.37 10.03
N MET A 166 5.83 7.74 10.30
CA MET A 166 4.70 7.46 9.40
C MET A 166 4.77 8.30 8.12
N ALA A 167 5.28 9.54 8.19
CA ALA A 167 5.50 10.35 6.99
C ALA A 167 6.54 9.71 6.06
N VAL A 168 7.67 9.26 6.60
CA VAL A 168 8.69 8.55 5.82
C VAL A 168 8.14 7.23 5.27
N ALA A 169 7.39 6.45 6.07
CA ALA A 169 6.76 5.23 5.62
C ALA A 169 5.78 5.48 4.44
N GLY A 170 4.97 6.53 4.52
CA GLY A 170 4.07 6.93 3.43
C GLY A 170 4.83 7.33 2.15
N MET A 171 5.93 8.06 2.28
CA MET A 171 6.79 8.39 1.15
C MET A 171 7.37 7.12 0.51
N ILE A 172 7.91 6.20 1.31
CA ILE A 172 8.45 4.92 0.82
C ILE A 172 7.36 4.11 0.12
N ALA A 173 6.16 4.01 0.71
CA ALA A 173 5.04 3.31 0.12
C ALA A 173 4.66 3.87 -1.25
N THR A 174 4.58 5.19 -1.38
CA THR A 174 4.28 5.85 -2.66
C THR A 174 5.38 5.58 -3.69
N LEU A 175 6.64 5.72 -3.30
CA LEU A 175 7.78 5.51 -4.19
C LEU A 175 7.86 4.06 -4.69
N THR A 176 7.67 3.08 -3.81
CA THR A 176 7.67 1.67 -4.19
C THR A 176 6.50 1.31 -5.09
N SER A 177 5.31 1.87 -4.84
CA SER A 177 4.12 1.67 -5.69
C SER A 177 4.32 2.22 -7.10
N VAL A 178 4.86 3.45 -7.23
CA VAL A 178 5.18 4.03 -8.55
C VAL A 178 6.16 3.16 -9.31
N ASN A 179 7.21 2.68 -8.64
CA ASN A 179 8.20 1.81 -9.28
C ASN A 179 7.61 0.47 -9.74
N SER A 180 6.78 -0.18 -8.91
CA SER A 180 6.10 -1.43 -9.29
C SER A 180 5.19 -1.23 -10.50
N ALA A 181 4.38 -0.16 -10.50
CA ALA A 181 3.50 0.15 -11.62
C ALA A 181 4.28 0.39 -12.93
N MET A 182 5.44 1.06 -12.86
CA MET A 182 6.29 1.27 -14.03
C MET A 182 6.87 -0.05 -14.56
N LEU A 183 7.32 -0.94 -13.68
CA LEU A 183 7.86 -2.25 -14.07
C LEU A 183 6.77 -3.11 -14.74
N SER A 184 5.58 -3.22 -14.14
CA SER A 184 4.45 -3.95 -14.71
C SER A 184 4.07 -3.39 -16.08
N ALA A 185 3.87 -2.08 -16.21
CA ALA A 185 3.50 -1.44 -17.46
C ALA A 185 4.54 -1.67 -18.58
N THR A 186 5.83 -1.68 -18.26
CA THR A 186 6.89 -1.95 -19.28
C THR A 186 6.86 -3.40 -19.74
N ARG A 187 6.56 -4.35 -18.86
CA ARG A 187 6.45 -5.78 -19.19
C ARG A 187 5.22 -6.08 -20.01
N GLU A 188 4.08 -5.51 -19.63
CA GLU A 188 2.85 -5.60 -20.43
C GLU A 188 3.05 -5.04 -21.84
N ALA A 189 3.67 -3.86 -21.96
CA ALA A 189 4.00 -3.26 -23.25
C ALA A 189 4.91 -4.15 -24.10
N PHE A 190 5.91 -4.78 -23.48
CA PHE A 190 6.79 -5.74 -24.15
C PHE A 190 6.02 -6.97 -24.65
N THR A 191 5.18 -7.56 -23.80
CA THR A 191 4.39 -8.75 -24.16
C THR A 191 3.41 -8.45 -25.29
N LEU A 192 2.68 -7.33 -25.22
CA LEU A 192 1.77 -6.90 -26.28
C LEU A 192 2.50 -6.62 -27.60
N GLY A 193 3.71 -6.08 -27.55
CA GLY A 193 4.57 -5.89 -28.73
C GLY A 193 5.05 -7.20 -29.33
N ARG A 194 5.41 -8.18 -28.49
CA ARG A 194 5.83 -9.53 -28.89
C ARG A 194 4.68 -10.32 -29.54
N ASP A 195 3.50 -10.20 -28.98
CA ASP A 195 2.30 -10.89 -29.46
C ASP A 195 1.65 -10.21 -30.69
N GLY A 196 2.24 -9.12 -31.17
CA GLY A 196 1.80 -8.41 -32.38
C GLY A 196 0.54 -7.56 -32.21
N VAL A 197 0.07 -7.36 -30.97
CA VAL A 197 -1.06 -6.48 -30.64
C VAL A 197 -0.62 -5.02 -30.68
N TRP A 198 0.61 -4.73 -30.25
CA TRP A 198 1.23 -3.42 -30.30
C TRP A 198 2.37 -3.37 -31.34
N PRO A 199 2.83 -2.16 -31.75
CA PRO A 199 3.94 -2.02 -32.67
C PRO A 199 5.18 -2.79 -32.18
N THR A 200 5.86 -3.49 -33.08
CA THR A 200 7.04 -4.33 -32.79
C THR A 200 8.24 -3.57 -32.20
N VAL A 201 8.18 -2.25 -32.19
CA VAL A 201 9.16 -1.41 -31.50
C VAL A 201 9.21 -1.71 -29.99
N PHE A 202 8.07 -2.06 -29.38
CA PHE A 202 7.96 -2.40 -27.97
C PHE A 202 8.49 -3.79 -27.60
N SER A 203 8.67 -4.68 -28.59
CA SER A 203 9.23 -6.03 -28.38
C SER A 203 10.75 -6.04 -28.43
N LYS A 204 11.42 -4.90 -28.63
CA LYS A 204 12.88 -4.81 -28.68
C LYS A 204 13.44 -4.57 -27.29
N LEU A 205 14.16 -5.56 -26.76
CA LEU A 205 14.94 -5.39 -25.54
C LEU A 205 16.15 -4.49 -25.79
N SER A 206 16.36 -3.51 -24.94
CA SER A 206 17.61 -2.78 -24.86
C SER A 206 18.70 -3.72 -24.34
N ARG A 207 19.82 -3.80 -25.04
CA ARG A 207 21.00 -4.57 -24.62
C ARG A 207 21.77 -3.82 -23.54
#